data_537cf610fb358636481a97ad76181993
#
_entry.id   537cf610fb358636481a97ad76181993
#
_cell.length_a   1.000
_cell.length_b   1.000
_cell.length_c   1.000
_cell.angle_alpha   90.00
_cell.angle_beta   90.00
_cell.angle_gamma   90.00
#
_symmetry.space_group_name_H-M   'P 1'
#
loop_
_entity.id
_entity.type
_entity.pdbx_description
1 polymer ?
#
loop_
_entity_poly.entity_id
_entity_poly.type
_entity_poly.pdbx_seq_one_letter_code
_entity_poly.pdbx_strand_id
1 'polypeptide(L)'
;MEVRGEGWLKRKHIEMDEKLLEEKEKLFNSHVENLTKRKREKFRELLEELPDLHLDSNWKDLKKELKDDPRYTKFSSSDKKCEREFREYLKDKLVAAKADFRELLKETKSITHRSLKLCSEGEQHMRDIVEVLRKDRRYLVLECQPDERSKILMAYMEELEKRGPPPPPTASEPTRRK
;
A
#
# COMPACT_ATOMS: atom_id res chain seq x y z
N MET A 1 -26.89 -65.59 -11.60
CA MET A 1 -26.01 -64.86 -10.68
C MET A 1 -25.54 -63.60 -11.37
N GLU A 2 -26.14 -62.49 -11.08
CA GLU A 2 -25.75 -61.19 -11.63
C GLU A 2 -24.46 -60.70 -10.98
N VAL A 3 -23.51 -60.37 -11.83
CA VAL A 3 -22.20 -59.82 -11.41
C VAL A 3 -22.44 -58.36 -10.98
N ARG A 4 -22.71 -58.13 -9.71
CA ARG A 4 -22.86 -56.80 -9.10
C ARG A 4 -21.54 -56.00 -9.02
N GLY A 5 -20.42 -56.54 -9.52
CA GLY A 5 -19.09 -55.96 -9.40
C GLY A 5 -18.71 -54.95 -10.47
N GLU A 6 -19.23 -55.07 -11.70
CA GLU A 6 -18.77 -54.23 -12.81
C GLU A 6 -19.28 -52.79 -12.77
N GLY A 7 -20.50 -52.56 -12.32
CA GLY A 7 -21.06 -51.23 -12.20
C GLY A 7 -20.43 -50.35 -11.10
N TRP A 8 -19.93 -50.99 -10.04
CA TRP A 8 -19.24 -50.31 -8.95
C TRP A 8 -17.81 -49.92 -9.33
N LEU A 9 -17.10 -50.78 -10.04
CA LEU A 9 -15.74 -50.45 -10.57
C LEU A 9 -15.80 -49.35 -11.62
N LYS A 10 -16.78 -49.35 -12.51
CA LYS A 10 -16.98 -48.26 -13.48
C LYS A 10 -17.28 -46.92 -12.80
N ARG A 11 -18.11 -46.92 -11.77
CA ARG A 11 -18.39 -45.67 -11.00
C ARG A 11 -17.15 -45.14 -10.27
N LYS A 12 -16.38 -46.03 -9.65
CA LYS A 12 -15.12 -45.61 -9.02
C LYS A 12 -14.08 -45.09 -10.01
N HIS A 13 -14.01 -45.64 -11.21
CA HIS A 13 -13.16 -45.10 -12.26
C HIS A 13 -13.58 -43.73 -12.70
N ILE A 14 -14.87 -43.50 -12.91
CA ILE A 14 -15.40 -42.15 -13.28
C ILE A 14 -15.13 -41.13 -12.16
N GLU A 15 -15.38 -41.48 -10.90
CA GLU A 15 -15.09 -40.61 -9.76
C GLU A 15 -13.60 -40.25 -9.63
N MET A 16 -12.71 -41.22 -9.89
CA MET A 16 -11.26 -41.02 -9.89
C MET A 16 -10.82 -40.13 -11.05
N ASP A 17 -11.39 -40.30 -12.23
CA ASP A 17 -11.10 -39.49 -13.42
C ASP A 17 -11.58 -38.05 -13.24
N GLU A 18 -12.74 -37.86 -12.63
CA GLU A 18 -13.27 -36.53 -12.28
C GLU A 18 -12.38 -35.81 -11.28
N LYS A 19 -11.93 -36.48 -10.22
CA LYS A 19 -10.99 -35.92 -9.24
C LYS A 19 -9.65 -35.56 -9.87
N LEU A 20 -9.13 -36.39 -10.75
CA LEU A 20 -7.88 -36.12 -11.46
C LEU A 20 -8.00 -34.90 -12.39
N LEU A 21 -9.15 -34.73 -13.05
CA LEU A 21 -9.44 -33.57 -13.86
C LEU A 21 -9.51 -32.30 -13.01
N GLU A 22 -10.20 -32.35 -11.87
CA GLU A 22 -10.28 -31.23 -10.92
C GLU A 22 -8.90 -30.83 -10.40
N GLU A 23 -8.06 -31.82 -10.06
CA GLU A 23 -6.69 -31.55 -9.60
C GLU A 23 -5.83 -30.91 -10.70
N LYS A 24 -5.93 -31.39 -11.93
CA LYS A 24 -5.23 -30.80 -13.10
C LYS A 24 -5.71 -29.38 -13.36
N GLU A 25 -7.00 -29.13 -13.27
CA GLU A 25 -7.58 -27.79 -13.44
C GLU A 25 -7.11 -26.83 -12.35
N LYS A 26 -7.09 -27.26 -11.09
CA LYS A 26 -6.53 -26.48 -9.98
C LYS A 26 -5.06 -26.15 -10.17
N LEU A 27 -4.25 -27.11 -10.59
CA LEU A 27 -2.83 -26.90 -10.89
C LEU A 27 -2.62 -25.93 -12.05
N PHE A 28 -3.41 -26.07 -13.10
CA PHE A 28 -3.36 -25.15 -14.25
C PHE A 28 -3.75 -23.74 -13.84
N ASN A 29 -4.85 -23.56 -13.13
CA ASN A 29 -5.32 -22.27 -12.65
C ASN A 29 -4.30 -21.61 -11.72
N SER A 30 -3.73 -22.38 -10.80
CA SER A 30 -2.67 -21.91 -9.91
C SER A 30 -1.42 -21.45 -10.68
N HIS A 31 -1.05 -22.19 -11.73
CA HIS A 31 0.08 -21.82 -12.60
C HIS A 31 -0.20 -20.50 -13.35
N VAL A 32 -1.40 -20.36 -13.90
CA VAL A 32 -1.83 -19.13 -14.61
C VAL A 32 -1.84 -17.93 -13.65
N GLU A 33 -2.37 -18.10 -12.46
CA GLU A 33 -2.37 -17.05 -11.42
C GLU A 33 -0.95 -16.63 -11.05
N ASN A 34 -0.04 -17.59 -10.87
CA ASN A 34 1.36 -17.30 -10.57
C ASN A 34 2.07 -16.54 -11.70
N LEU A 35 1.82 -16.92 -12.94
CA LEU A 35 2.35 -16.20 -14.11
C LEU A 35 1.82 -14.78 -14.19
N THR A 36 0.53 -14.59 -13.98
CA THR A 36 -0.12 -13.28 -13.97
C THR A 36 0.44 -12.40 -12.85
N LYS A 37 0.61 -12.98 -11.67
CA LYS A 37 1.21 -12.30 -10.52
C LYS A 37 2.63 -11.83 -10.81
N ARG A 38 3.48 -12.71 -11.36
CA ARG A 38 4.86 -12.36 -11.74
C ARG A 38 4.94 -11.25 -12.80
N LYS A 39 4.06 -11.29 -13.80
CA LYS A 39 3.97 -10.23 -14.80
C LYS A 39 3.58 -8.88 -14.21
N ARG A 40 2.63 -8.90 -13.27
CA ARG A 40 2.20 -7.71 -12.53
C ARG A 40 3.33 -7.15 -11.66
N GLU A 41 4.03 -7.99 -10.93
CA GLU A 41 5.15 -7.60 -10.09
C GLU A 41 6.26 -6.95 -10.92
N LYS A 42 6.63 -7.53 -12.06
CA LYS A 42 7.61 -6.96 -12.98
C LYS A 42 7.17 -5.64 -13.60
N PHE A 43 5.89 -5.49 -13.91
CA PHE A 43 5.36 -4.23 -14.38
C PHE A 43 5.40 -3.14 -13.29
N ARG A 44 5.08 -3.50 -12.06
CA ARG A 44 5.20 -2.59 -10.91
C ARG A 44 6.65 -2.22 -10.58
N GLU A 45 7.58 -3.16 -10.69
CA GLU A 45 9.02 -2.87 -10.57
C GLU A 45 9.48 -1.86 -11.62
N LEU A 46 9.02 -1.99 -12.85
CA LEU A 46 9.29 -1.02 -13.92
C LEU A 46 8.75 0.37 -13.55
N LEU A 47 7.53 0.46 -13.02
CA LEU A 47 6.95 1.72 -12.56
C LEU A 47 7.76 2.34 -11.42
N GLU A 48 8.27 1.52 -10.50
CA GLU A 48 9.09 1.96 -9.37
C GLU A 48 10.45 2.54 -9.80
N GLU A 49 11.01 2.02 -10.90
CA GLU A 49 12.29 2.48 -11.45
C GLU A 49 12.20 3.82 -12.20
N LEU A 50 11.00 4.28 -12.54
CA LEU A 50 10.82 5.53 -13.27
C LEU A 50 11.05 6.75 -12.38
N PRO A 51 12.04 7.61 -12.69
CA PRO A 51 12.39 8.75 -11.85
C PRO A 51 11.33 9.85 -11.86
N ASP A 52 10.59 9.98 -12.95
CA ASP A 52 9.59 11.03 -13.15
C ASP A 52 8.17 10.61 -12.78
N LEU A 53 8.02 9.42 -12.16
CA LEU A 53 6.73 8.94 -11.70
C LEU A 53 6.34 9.56 -10.37
N HIS A 54 5.28 10.37 -10.41
CA HIS A 54 4.67 11.00 -9.24
C HIS A 54 3.23 10.50 -9.05
N LEU A 55 2.65 10.79 -7.89
CA LEU A 55 1.26 10.40 -7.57
C LEU A 55 0.22 11.01 -8.50
N ASP A 56 0.54 12.11 -9.16
CA ASP A 56 -0.29 12.83 -10.13
C ASP A 56 0.11 12.58 -11.59
N SER A 57 0.98 11.60 -11.85
CA SER A 57 1.44 11.27 -13.20
C SER A 57 0.30 10.81 -14.11
N ASN A 58 0.37 11.23 -15.37
CA ASN A 58 -0.62 10.91 -16.38
C ASN A 58 -0.21 9.65 -17.18
N TRP A 59 -1.15 8.73 -17.35
CA TRP A 59 -0.93 7.49 -18.10
C TRP A 59 -0.46 7.73 -19.55
N LYS A 60 -1.04 8.71 -20.24
CA LYS A 60 -0.71 9.00 -21.63
C LYS A 60 0.77 9.37 -21.85
N ASP A 61 1.31 10.13 -20.93
CA ASP A 61 2.71 10.55 -20.99
C ASP A 61 3.64 9.41 -20.59
N LEU A 62 3.31 8.69 -19.53
CA LEU A 62 4.07 7.56 -19.04
C LEU A 62 4.14 6.42 -20.04
N LYS A 63 3.05 6.13 -20.75
CA LYS A 63 2.97 5.08 -21.76
C LYS A 63 4.03 5.23 -22.84
N LYS A 64 4.37 6.44 -23.22
CA LYS A 64 5.41 6.71 -24.23
C LYS A 64 6.78 6.24 -23.79
N GLU A 65 7.08 6.34 -22.51
CA GLU A 65 8.35 5.89 -21.93
C GLU A 65 8.40 4.36 -21.76
N LEU A 66 7.24 3.75 -21.52
CA LEU A 66 7.14 2.31 -21.24
C LEU A 66 7.09 1.42 -22.47
N LYS A 67 6.71 1.95 -23.62
CA LYS A 67 6.37 1.16 -24.82
C LYS A 67 7.46 0.20 -25.31
N ASP A 68 8.72 0.50 -25.07
CA ASP A 68 9.86 -0.28 -25.50
C ASP A 68 10.37 -1.28 -24.45
N ASP A 69 9.82 -1.24 -23.24
CA ASP A 69 10.23 -2.14 -22.16
C ASP A 69 9.46 -3.46 -22.23
N PRO A 70 10.16 -4.62 -22.23
CA PRO A 70 9.52 -5.93 -22.30
C PRO A 70 8.62 -6.24 -21.10
N ARG A 71 8.87 -5.66 -19.94
CA ARG A 71 8.02 -5.82 -18.74
C ARG A 71 6.64 -5.22 -18.93
N TYR A 72 6.54 -4.14 -19.70
CA TYR A 72 5.28 -3.52 -20.12
C TYR A 72 4.57 -4.33 -21.21
N THR A 73 5.28 -4.66 -22.28
CA THR A 73 4.70 -5.37 -23.43
C THR A 73 4.25 -6.80 -23.10
N LYS A 74 4.94 -7.48 -22.20
CA LYS A 74 4.59 -8.83 -21.72
C LYS A 74 3.48 -8.84 -20.66
N PHE A 75 3.23 -7.72 -19.99
CA PHE A 75 2.17 -7.64 -18.99
C PHE A 75 0.80 -7.83 -19.61
N SER A 76 0.47 -7.05 -20.62
CA SER A 76 -0.79 -7.18 -21.38
C SER A 76 -0.70 -6.44 -22.72
N SER A 77 -1.37 -6.98 -23.72
CA SER A 77 -1.63 -6.27 -25.00
C SER A 77 -2.76 -5.24 -24.90
N SER A 78 -3.55 -5.29 -23.82
CA SER A 78 -4.64 -4.37 -23.57
C SER A 78 -4.17 -3.11 -22.85
N ASP A 79 -4.27 -1.97 -23.52
CA ASP A 79 -3.96 -0.66 -22.95
C ASP A 79 -4.81 -0.36 -21.69
N LYS A 80 -6.09 -0.73 -21.73
CA LYS A 80 -6.98 -0.57 -20.58
C LYS A 80 -6.56 -1.35 -19.34
N LYS A 81 -6.03 -2.56 -19.52
CA LYS A 81 -5.51 -3.37 -18.41
C LYS A 81 -4.23 -2.77 -17.83
N CYS A 82 -3.35 -2.28 -18.68
CA CYS A 82 -2.13 -1.60 -18.27
C CYS A 82 -2.44 -0.31 -17.50
N GLU A 83 -3.35 0.50 -18.00
CA GLU A 83 -3.80 1.72 -17.33
C GLU A 83 -4.45 1.44 -15.97
N ARG A 84 -5.28 0.39 -15.89
CA ARG A 84 -5.90 -0.04 -14.63
C ARG A 84 -4.85 -0.43 -13.59
N GLU A 85 -3.87 -1.23 -13.97
CA GLU A 85 -2.78 -1.62 -13.08
C GLU A 85 -1.94 -0.43 -12.64
N PHE A 86 -1.67 0.49 -13.55
CA PHE A 86 -1.01 1.76 -13.24
C PHE A 86 -1.80 2.58 -12.20
N ARG A 87 -3.10 2.72 -12.36
CA ARG A 87 -3.96 3.43 -11.41
C ARG A 87 -3.99 2.74 -10.04
N GLU A 88 -4.06 1.41 -10.01
CA GLU A 88 -3.99 0.65 -8.76
C GLU A 88 -2.63 0.80 -8.09
N TYR A 89 -1.54 0.80 -8.86
CA TYR A 89 -0.20 1.07 -8.35
C TYR A 89 -0.11 2.46 -7.71
N LEU A 90 -0.62 3.51 -8.37
CA LEU A 90 -0.64 4.85 -7.79
C LEU A 90 -1.49 4.95 -6.53
N LYS A 91 -2.61 4.25 -6.50
CA LYS A 91 -3.48 4.17 -5.32
C LYS A 91 -2.76 3.53 -4.14
N ASP A 92 -2.08 2.42 -4.35
CA ASP A 92 -1.29 1.75 -3.33
C ASP A 92 -0.12 2.62 -2.87
N LYS A 93 0.53 3.30 -3.78
CA LYS A 93 1.60 4.26 -3.49
C LYS A 93 1.10 5.45 -2.65
N LEU A 94 -0.09 5.94 -2.93
CA LEU A 94 -0.73 6.99 -2.12
C LEU A 94 -1.03 6.52 -0.70
N VAL A 95 -1.56 5.30 -0.55
CA VAL A 95 -1.82 4.71 0.77
C VAL A 95 -0.52 4.57 1.58
N ALA A 96 0.55 4.09 0.95
CA ALA A 96 1.86 3.99 1.57
C ALA A 96 2.43 5.37 1.95
N ALA A 97 2.31 6.36 1.06
CA ALA A 97 2.75 7.73 1.32
C ALA A 97 2.01 8.38 2.50
N LYS A 98 0.72 8.13 2.62
CA LYS A 98 -0.07 8.60 3.78
C LYS A 98 0.37 7.93 5.09
N ALA A 99 0.67 6.64 5.05
CA ALA A 99 1.19 5.92 6.21
C ALA A 99 2.56 6.45 6.63
N ASP A 100 3.46 6.68 5.69
CA ASP A 100 4.77 7.26 5.93
C ASP A 100 4.67 8.68 6.52
N PHE A 101 3.73 9.46 6.04
CA PHE A 101 3.47 10.79 6.58
C PHE A 101 2.98 10.75 8.04
N ARG A 102 2.12 9.79 8.38
CA ARG A 102 1.70 9.57 9.78
C ARG A 102 2.89 9.22 10.67
N GLU A 103 3.82 8.40 10.19
CA GLU A 103 5.05 8.10 10.93
C GLU A 103 5.93 9.36 11.11
N LEU A 104 6.05 10.20 10.07
CA LEU A 104 6.73 11.49 10.18
C LEU A 104 6.12 12.36 11.28
N LEU A 105 4.79 12.43 11.37
CA LEU A 105 4.10 13.21 12.41
C LEU A 105 4.42 12.69 13.81
N LYS A 106 4.49 11.38 14.00
CA LYS A 106 4.89 10.76 15.28
C LYS A 106 6.32 11.09 15.68
N GLU A 107 7.22 11.20 14.70
CA GLU A 107 8.63 11.55 14.91
C GLU A 107 8.84 13.05 15.17
N THR A 108 7.87 13.87 14.80
CA THR A 108 7.96 15.34 14.92
C THR A 108 7.60 15.80 16.32
N LYS A 109 8.59 16.11 17.12
CA LYS A 109 8.45 16.46 18.55
C LYS A 109 7.74 17.79 18.79
N SER A 110 7.74 18.69 17.83
CA SER A 110 7.04 19.98 17.91
C SER A 110 5.51 19.84 17.87
N ILE A 111 5.00 18.70 17.43
CA ILE A 111 3.57 18.39 17.46
C ILE A 111 3.25 17.70 18.79
N THR A 112 2.47 18.37 19.62
CA THR A 112 2.11 17.91 20.96
C THR A 112 0.60 17.89 21.17
N HIS A 113 0.15 17.41 22.31
CA HIS A 113 -1.26 17.44 22.72
C HIS A 113 -1.86 18.84 22.78
N ARG A 114 -1.04 19.88 22.81
CA ARG A 114 -1.45 21.28 22.78
C ARG A 114 -1.51 21.89 21.40
N SER A 115 -1.00 21.20 20.39
CA SER A 115 -0.83 21.74 19.04
C SER A 115 -2.15 22.17 18.41
N LEU A 116 -3.22 21.39 18.57
CA LEU A 116 -4.53 21.71 18.04
C LEU A 116 -5.04 23.05 18.60
N LYS A 117 -4.95 23.24 19.91
CA LYS A 117 -5.34 24.47 20.58
C LYS A 117 -4.49 25.65 20.14
N LEU A 118 -3.16 25.49 20.07
CA LEU A 118 -2.25 26.53 19.61
C LEU A 118 -2.52 26.95 18.17
N CYS A 119 -2.87 26.01 17.30
CA CYS A 119 -3.25 26.31 15.91
C CYS A 119 -4.59 27.06 15.83
N SER A 120 -5.51 26.83 16.75
CA SER A 120 -6.78 27.58 16.82
C SER A 120 -6.62 29.02 17.33
N GLU A 121 -5.60 29.27 18.14
CA GLU A 121 -5.30 30.58 18.72
C GLU A 121 -4.52 31.51 17.76
N GLY A 122 -3.84 30.96 16.76
CA GLY A 122 -3.07 31.70 15.79
C GLY A 122 -2.41 30.82 14.73
N GLU A 123 -1.90 31.44 13.70
CA GLU A 123 -1.29 30.74 12.56
C GLU A 123 0.19 30.37 12.77
N GLN A 124 0.86 31.00 13.75
CA GLN A 124 2.31 30.85 13.92
C GLN A 124 2.72 29.40 14.24
N HIS A 125 1.99 28.73 15.11
CA HIS A 125 2.29 27.34 15.47
C HIS A 125 2.18 26.39 14.28
N MET A 126 1.15 26.56 13.45
CA MET A 126 0.99 25.80 12.21
C MET A 126 2.14 26.05 11.23
N ARG A 127 2.55 27.29 11.07
CA ARG A 127 3.70 27.65 10.21
C ARG A 127 4.98 27.00 10.68
N ASP A 128 5.24 26.98 11.98
CA ASP A 128 6.42 26.37 12.57
C ASP A 128 6.43 24.84 12.34
N ILE A 129 5.29 24.19 12.52
CA ILE A 129 5.13 22.76 12.23
C ILE A 129 5.39 22.48 10.74
N VAL A 130 4.76 23.20 9.85
CA VAL A 130 4.90 23.03 8.39
C VAL A 130 6.34 23.27 7.96
N GLU A 131 7.04 24.23 8.53
CA GLU A 131 8.43 24.50 8.21
C GLU A 131 9.35 23.33 8.56
N VAL A 132 9.11 22.65 9.68
CA VAL A 132 9.82 21.44 10.05
C VAL A 132 9.48 20.28 9.11
N LEU A 133 8.20 20.07 8.84
CA LEU A 133 7.72 18.96 7.98
C LEU A 133 8.20 19.11 6.53
N ARG A 134 8.26 20.31 6.01
CA ARG A 134 8.67 20.61 4.63
C ARG A 134 10.07 20.13 4.29
N LYS A 135 10.93 19.95 5.27
CA LYS A 135 12.29 19.43 5.09
C LYS A 135 12.35 17.94 4.86
N ASP A 136 11.26 17.22 5.14
CA ASP A 136 11.18 15.78 5.01
C ASP A 136 10.49 15.38 3.70
N ARG A 137 11.07 14.38 3.02
CA ARG A 137 10.55 13.84 1.76
C ARG A 137 9.13 13.29 1.89
N ARG A 138 8.78 12.71 3.03
CA ARG A 138 7.44 12.14 3.29
C ARG A 138 6.35 13.21 3.26
N TYR A 139 6.66 14.44 3.59
CA TYR A 139 5.77 15.59 3.44
C TYR A 139 5.65 16.02 1.97
N LEU A 140 6.77 16.10 1.26
CA LEU A 140 6.84 16.58 -0.12
C LEU A 140 6.16 15.63 -1.11
N VAL A 141 6.20 14.33 -0.87
CA VAL A 141 5.53 13.32 -1.72
C VAL A 141 4.02 13.55 -1.81
N LEU A 142 3.40 14.12 -0.78
CA LEU A 142 1.96 14.43 -0.74
C LEU A 142 1.63 15.84 -1.22
N GLU A 143 2.54 16.53 -1.89
CA GLU A 143 2.33 17.90 -2.39
C GLU A 143 1.18 18.01 -3.39
N CYS A 144 0.96 16.96 -4.20
CA CYS A 144 -0.18 16.87 -5.12
C CYS A 144 -1.53 16.63 -4.44
N GLN A 145 -1.52 16.29 -3.14
CA GLN A 145 -2.70 15.99 -2.33
C GLN A 145 -2.73 16.85 -1.05
N PRO A 146 -2.74 18.19 -1.17
CA PRO A 146 -2.62 19.09 -0.02
C PRO A 146 -3.79 18.94 0.98
N ASP A 147 -5.01 18.70 0.49
CA ASP A 147 -6.19 18.52 1.33
C ASP A 147 -6.10 17.25 2.16
N GLU A 148 -5.68 16.14 1.56
CA GLU A 148 -5.48 14.87 2.25
C GLU A 148 -4.36 14.98 3.29
N ARG A 149 -3.27 15.64 2.94
CA ARG A 149 -2.16 15.92 3.86
C ARG A 149 -2.61 16.72 5.08
N SER A 150 -3.38 17.79 4.85
CA SER A 150 -3.95 18.61 5.92
C SER A 150 -4.91 17.83 6.81
N LYS A 151 -5.77 16.99 6.24
CA LYS A 151 -6.68 16.11 7.00
C LYS A 151 -5.93 15.15 7.92
N ILE A 152 -4.85 14.55 7.43
CA ILE A 152 -4.02 13.64 8.23
C ILE A 152 -3.37 14.37 9.39
N LEU A 153 -2.82 15.56 9.15
CA LEU A 153 -2.22 16.39 10.19
C LEU A 153 -3.23 16.79 11.27
N MET A 154 -4.39 17.26 10.86
CA MET A 154 -5.47 17.66 11.78
C MET A 154 -5.98 16.47 12.60
N ALA A 155 -6.22 15.33 11.96
CA ALA A 155 -6.65 14.11 12.64
C ALA A 155 -5.62 13.64 13.67
N TYR A 156 -4.33 13.75 13.36
CA TYR A 156 -3.26 13.41 14.29
C TYR A 156 -3.23 14.35 15.51
N MET A 157 -3.37 15.65 15.29
CA MET A 157 -3.43 16.63 16.39
C MET A 157 -4.65 16.42 17.28
N GLU A 158 -5.81 16.10 16.69
CA GLU A 158 -7.02 15.74 17.43
C GLU A 158 -6.84 14.49 18.28
N GLU A 159 -6.16 13.48 17.74
CA GLU A 159 -5.85 12.26 18.48
C GLU A 159 -4.93 12.53 19.67
N LEU A 160 -3.89 13.35 19.48
CA LEU A 160 -2.99 13.74 20.56
C LEU A 160 -3.71 14.54 21.66
N GLU A 161 -4.60 15.44 21.29
CA GLU A 161 -5.42 16.20 22.27
C GLU A 161 -6.28 15.28 23.12
N LYS A 162 -6.92 14.28 22.51
CA LYS A 162 -7.72 13.26 23.21
C LYS A 162 -6.90 12.40 24.17
N ARG A 163 -5.66 12.07 23.79
CA ARG A 163 -4.75 11.31 24.67
C ARG A 163 -4.26 12.14 25.85
N GLY A 164 -4.20 13.46 25.69
CA GLY A 164 -3.69 14.37 26.71
C GLY A 164 -2.16 14.32 26.90
N PRO A 165 -1.65 14.91 27.99
CA PRO A 165 -0.21 14.96 28.24
C PRO A 165 0.37 13.56 28.43
N PRO A 166 1.65 13.33 28.02
CA PRO A 166 2.30 12.04 28.22
C PRO A 166 2.40 11.72 29.72
N PRO A 167 2.34 10.43 30.13
CA PRO A 167 2.48 10.05 31.52
C PRO A 167 3.84 10.52 32.05
N PRO A 168 3.91 10.95 33.35
CA PRO A 168 5.19 11.35 33.94
C PRO A 168 6.18 10.20 33.88
N PRO A 169 7.49 10.49 33.67
CA PRO A 169 8.50 9.45 33.69
C PRO A 169 8.44 8.73 35.04
N THR A 170 8.27 7.41 35.00
CA THR A 170 8.34 6.57 36.19
C THR A 170 9.69 6.81 36.86
N ALA A 171 9.65 7.31 38.09
CA ALA A 171 10.84 7.47 38.89
C ALA A 171 11.51 6.09 38.98
N SER A 172 12.76 5.99 38.49
CA SER A 172 13.59 4.82 38.63
C SER A 172 13.65 4.48 40.11
N GLU A 173 13.28 3.25 40.49
CA GLU A 173 13.39 2.76 41.86
C GLU A 173 14.83 2.96 42.35
N PRO A 174 15.03 3.52 43.55
CA PRO A 174 16.37 3.67 44.09
C PRO A 174 16.96 2.27 44.29
N THR A 175 18.04 2.01 43.59
CA THR A 175 18.87 0.81 43.77
C THR A 175 19.24 0.70 45.24
N ARG A 176 18.63 -0.27 45.93
CA ARG A 176 19.00 -0.64 47.28
C ARG A 176 20.42 -1.19 47.26
N ARG A 177 21.39 -0.37 47.61
CA ARG A 177 22.75 -0.83 47.93
C ARG A 177 22.67 -1.63 49.23
N LYS A 178 23.01 -2.91 49.15
CA LYS A 178 23.44 -3.71 50.29
C LYS A 178 24.95 -3.57 50.41
#